data_c312b6eb0f8ea4d6f40437a384a55c9d
#
_entry.id   c312b6eb0f8ea4d6f40437a384a55c9d
#
_cell.length_a   1.000
_cell.length_b   1.000
_cell.length_c   1.000
_cell.angle_alpha   90.00
_cell.angle_beta   90.00
_cell.angle_gamma   90.00
#
_symmetry.space_group_name_H-M   'P 1'
#
loop_
_entity.id
_entity.type
_entity.pdbx_description
1 polymer ?
#
loop_
_entity_poly.entity_id
_entity_poly.type
_entity_poly.pdbx_seq_one_letter_code
_entity_poly.pdbx_strand_id
1 'polypeptide(L)'
;TETGNIGSTIGGITAPLLGIITTILLYITLNKQIDSITDQRIKNESDMIFLLLNQLDNEYNQFYLNSTSNGVKEKTYGFEALTSYCIAINKFHNLQYSFKEYYTTDQILLIIRSFKLIEKRIDLSLVSKDIKRLFNAKMEIFYSCRLRDPLSKLCQIFNTTEFLTDSATSEIEKFYNSRKK
;
A
#
# COMPACT_ATOMS: atom_id res chain seq x y z
N THR A 1 -5.66 -47.96 -60.17
CA THR A 1 -5.03 -46.63 -59.96
C THR A 1 -6.01 -45.47 -59.80
N GLU A 2 -7.34 -45.68 -59.78
CA GLU A 2 -8.34 -44.64 -59.62
C GLU A 2 -8.51 -44.21 -58.13
N THR A 3 -8.27 -45.08 -57.16
CA THR A 3 -8.36 -44.78 -55.71
C THR A 3 -7.31 -43.77 -55.20
N GLY A 4 -6.14 -43.72 -55.87
CA GLY A 4 -5.06 -42.79 -55.55
C GLY A 4 -5.42 -41.32 -55.88
N ASN A 5 -6.19 -41.11 -56.96
CA ASN A 5 -6.60 -39.76 -57.38
C ASN A 5 -7.73 -39.18 -56.50
N ILE A 6 -8.63 -40.02 -55.96
CA ILE A 6 -9.68 -39.60 -55.10
C ILE A 6 -9.12 -39.10 -53.73
N GLY A 7 -8.13 -39.83 -53.20
CA GLY A 7 -7.46 -39.43 -51.93
C GLY A 7 -6.70 -38.10 -52.04
N SER A 8 -5.99 -37.87 -53.15
CA SER A 8 -5.26 -36.62 -53.37
C SER A 8 -6.19 -35.42 -53.62
N THR A 9 -7.33 -35.63 -54.28
CA THR A 9 -8.32 -34.57 -54.52
C THR A 9 -9.04 -34.17 -53.24
N ILE A 10 -9.44 -35.15 -52.41
CA ILE A 10 -10.06 -34.89 -51.12
C ILE A 10 -9.07 -34.18 -50.18
N GLY A 11 -7.80 -34.65 -50.11
CA GLY A 11 -6.76 -34.03 -49.31
C GLY A 11 -6.44 -32.61 -49.77
N GLY A 12 -6.46 -32.34 -51.07
CA GLY A 12 -6.21 -31.02 -51.64
C GLY A 12 -7.29 -29.97 -51.31
N ILE A 13 -8.54 -30.39 -51.10
CA ILE A 13 -9.63 -29.46 -50.73
C ILE A 13 -9.79 -29.35 -49.21
N THR A 14 -9.61 -30.44 -48.48
CA THR A 14 -9.80 -30.44 -47.02
C THR A 14 -8.68 -29.73 -46.27
N ALA A 15 -7.45 -29.82 -46.74
CA ALA A 15 -6.30 -29.20 -46.07
C ALA A 15 -6.43 -27.66 -45.96
N PRO A 16 -6.78 -26.89 -47.03
CA PRO A 16 -7.01 -25.45 -46.89
C PRO A 16 -8.17 -25.10 -45.97
N LEU A 17 -9.27 -25.88 -45.99
CA LEU A 17 -10.41 -25.64 -45.10
C LEU A 17 -10.05 -25.87 -43.63
N LEU A 18 -9.32 -26.93 -43.32
CA LEU A 18 -8.81 -27.19 -41.97
C LEU A 18 -7.84 -26.11 -41.54
N GLY A 19 -7.00 -25.60 -42.43
CA GLY A 19 -6.09 -24.48 -42.17
C GLY A 19 -6.83 -23.22 -41.79
N ILE A 20 -7.90 -22.86 -42.48
CA ILE A 20 -8.73 -21.69 -42.15
C ILE A 20 -9.40 -21.88 -40.78
N ILE A 21 -10.02 -23.01 -40.52
CA ILE A 21 -10.67 -23.31 -39.24
C ILE A 21 -9.68 -23.24 -38.09
N THR A 22 -8.50 -23.86 -38.27
CA THR A 22 -7.43 -23.83 -37.26
C THR A 22 -6.97 -22.41 -36.98
N THR A 23 -6.81 -21.56 -38.01
CA THR A 23 -6.41 -20.16 -37.85
C THR A 23 -7.47 -19.36 -37.08
N ILE A 24 -8.74 -19.57 -37.38
CA ILE A 24 -9.84 -18.90 -36.64
C ILE A 24 -9.86 -19.35 -35.17
N LEU A 25 -9.73 -20.64 -34.90
CA LEU A 25 -9.69 -21.16 -33.53
C LEU A 25 -8.47 -20.64 -32.76
N LEU A 26 -7.31 -20.57 -33.42
CA LEU A 26 -6.11 -19.99 -32.82
C LEU A 26 -6.33 -18.52 -32.45
N TYR A 27 -6.92 -17.72 -33.33
CA TYR A 27 -7.21 -16.32 -33.10
C TYR A 27 -8.15 -16.13 -31.91
N ILE A 28 -9.25 -16.91 -31.84
CA ILE A 28 -10.20 -16.88 -30.74
C ILE A 28 -9.51 -17.27 -29.42
N THR A 29 -8.66 -18.30 -29.47
CA THR A 29 -7.94 -18.77 -28.27
C THR A 29 -6.96 -17.72 -27.76
N LEU A 30 -6.20 -17.07 -28.67
CA LEU A 30 -5.27 -15.99 -28.31
C LEU A 30 -6.01 -14.81 -27.68
N ASN A 31 -7.14 -14.38 -28.23
CA ASN A 31 -7.92 -13.30 -27.65
C ASN A 31 -8.40 -13.65 -26.22
N LYS A 32 -8.92 -14.85 -26.01
CA LYS A 32 -9.32 -15.31 -24.67
C LYS A 32 -8.15 -15.39 -23.70
N GLN A 33 -6.96 -15.76 -24.15
CA GLN A 33 -5.75 -15.77 -23.32
C GLN A 33 -5.35 -14.35 -22.93
N ILE A 34 -5.42 -13.38 -23.85
CA ILE A 34 -5.12 -11.96 -23.55
C ILE A 34 -6.09 -11.43 -22.49
N ASP A 35 -7.40 -11.69 -22.65
CA ASP A 35 -8.40 -11.29 -21.66
C ASP A 35 -8.12 -11.91 -20.29
N SER A 36 -7.85 -13.21 -20.25
CA SER A 36 -7.51 -13.93 -19.01
C SER A 36 -6.26 -13.39 -18.33
N ILE A 37 -5.21 -13.06 -19.10
CA ILE A 37 -3.97 -12.45 -18.57
C ILE A 37 -4.28 -11.07 -17.99
N THR A 38 -5.12 -10.29 -18.64
CA THR A 38 -5.52 -8.95 -18.17
C THR A 38 -6.28 -9.05 -16.85
N ASP A 39 -7.25 -9.97 -16.76
CA ASP A 39 -8.01 -10.20 -15.53
C ASP A 39 -7.11 -10.68 -14.38
N GLN A 40 -6.17 -11.58 -14.67
CA GLN A 40 -5.20 -12.03 -13.68
C GLN A 40 -4.30 -10.88 -13.17
N ARG A 41 -3.87 -9.97 -14.06
CA ARG A 41 -3.08 -8.80 -13.67
C ARG A 41 -3.87 -7.89 -12.74
N ILE A 42 -5.13 -7.59 -13.08
CA ILE A 42 -6.00 -6.75 -12.23
C ILE A 42 -6.19 -7.40 -10.86
N LYS A 43 -6.45 -8.70 -10.82
CA LYS A 43 -6.57 -9.46 -9.56
C LYS A 43 -5.28 -9.39 -8.73
N ASN A 44 -4.14 -9.70 -9.35
CA ASN A 44 -2.84 -9.66 -8.66
C ASN A 44 -2.52 -8.27 -8.10
N GLU A 45 -2.85 -7.20 -8.82
CA GLU A 45 -2.68 -5.83 -8.31
C GLU A 45 -3.59 -5.53 -7.12
N SER A 46 -4.84 -5.98 -7.18
CA SER A 46 -5.78 -5.85 -6.06
C SER A 46 -5.29 -6.60 -4.82
N ASP A 47 -4.84 -7.84 -5.00
CA ASP A 47 -4.31 -8.68 -3.92
C ASP A 47 -3.04 -8.05 -3.30
N MET A 48 -2.16 -7.49 -4.13
CA MET A 48 -0.97 -6.78 -3.68
C MET A 48 -1.34 -5.55 -2.83
N ILE A 49 -2.28 -4.72 -3.28
CA ILE A 49 -2.72 -3.55 -2.52
C ILE A 49 -3.33 -3.99 -1.18
N PHE A 50 -4.14 -5.05 -1.17
CA PHE A 50 -4.70 -5.59 0.06
C PHE A 50 -3.62 -6.09 1.03
N LEU A 51 -2.58 -6.75 0.53
CA LEU A 51 -1.44 -7.19 1.32
C LEU A 51 -0.70 -5.99 1.94
N LEU A 52 -0.47 -4.93 1.17
CA LEU A 52 0.17 -3.71 1.67
C LEU A 52 -0.68 -3.01 2.74
N LEU A 53 -2.00 -2.99 2.61
CA LEU A 53 -2.91 -2.48 3.64
C LEU A 53 -2.81 -3.29 4.94
N ASN A 54 -2.76 -4.61 4.84
CA ASN A 54 -2.57 -5.48 6.01
C ASN A 54 -1.19 -5.29 6.64
N GLN A 55 -0.16 -5.08 5.82
CA GLN A 55 1.18 -4.77 6.32
C GLN A 55 1.19 -3.44 7.08
N LEU A 56 0.56 -2.40 6.57
CA LEU A 56 0.42 -1.11 7.25
C LEU A 56 -0.29 -1.25 8.61
N ASP A 57 -1.37 -2.04 8.67
CA ASP A 57 -2.06 -2.38 9.91
C ASP A 57 -1.15 -3.08 10.92
N ASN A 58 -0.33 -4.01 10.44
CA ASN A 58 0.64 -4.73 11.27
C ASN A 58 1.75 -3.80 11.76
N GLU A 59 2.33 -2.96 10.91
CA GLU A 59 3.35 -1.96 11.28
C GLU A 59 2.81 -1.02 12.37
N TYR A 60 1.56 -0.56 12.22
CA TYR A 60 0.91 0.27 13.23
C TYR A 60 0.69 -0.48 14.55
N ASN A 61 0.17 -1.71 14.50
CA ASN A 61 -0.11 -2.49 15.70
C ASN A 61 1.18 -2.96 16.40
N GLN A 62 2.28 -3.10 15.66
CA GLN A 62 3.61 -3.44 16.19
C GLN A 62 4.40 -2.22 16.66
N PHE A 63 3.93 -1.02 16.40
CA PHE A 63 4.50 0.19 16.99
C PHE A 63 4.50 0.05 18.50
N TYR A 64 5.65 0.20 19.16
CA TYR A 64 5.75 0.03 20.60
C TYR A 64 6.57 1.13 21.25
N LEU A 65 6.22 1.40 22.49
CA LEU A 65 6.97 2.28 23.40
C LEU A 65 7.36 1.50 24.65
N ASN A 66 8.64 1.58 25.00
CA ASN A 66 9.12 1.07 26.27
C ASN A 66 8.93 2.19 27.32
N SER A 67 8.12 1.95 28.33
CA SER A 67 7.97 2.81 29.50
C SER A 67 8.54 2.10 30.73
N THR A 68 9.06 2.87 31.68
CA THR A 68 9.47 2.35 32.97
C THR A 68 8.61 3.03 34.03
N SER A 69 7.69 2.29 34.62
CA SER A 69 6.85 2.75 35.73
C SER A 69 7.20 1.96 36.99
N ASN A 70 7.54 2.66 38.06
CA ASN A 70 7.90 2.04 39.36
C ASN A 70 9.00 0.95 39.28
N GLY A 71 9.97 1.11 38.35
CA GLY A 71 11.05 0.14 38.15
C GLY A 71 10.68 -1.08 37.29
N VAL A 72 9.42 -1.21 36.86
CA VAL A 72 8.95 -2.24 35.95
C VAL A 72 8.98 -1.72 34.53
N LYS A 73 9.62 -2.47 33.62
CA LYS A 73 9.61 -2.18 32.18
C LYS A 73 8.29 -2.69 31.59
N GLU A 74 7.48 -1.78 31.12
CA GLU A 74 6.23 -2.08 30.42
C GLU A 74 6.37 -1.72 28.94
N LYS A 75 5.77 -2.55 28.08
CA LYS A 75 5.64 -2.27 26.64
C LYS A 75 4.19 -1.98 26.35
N THR A 76 3.94 -0.81 25.79
CA THR A 76 2.64 -0.44 25.19
C THR A 76 2.74 -0.57 23.68
N TYR A 77 1.62 -0.86 23.00
CA TYR A 77 1.58 -1.10 21.56
C TYR A 77 0.51 -0.27 20.86
N GLY A 78 0.68 -0.08 19.56
CA GLY A 78 -0.29 0.54 18.68
C GLY A 78 -0.72 1.94 19.13
N PHE A 79 -2.02 2.15 19.25
CA PHE A 79 -2.61 3.44 19.59
C PHE A 79 -2.15 3.98 20.96
N GLU A 80 -2.09 3.13 21.97
CA GLU A 80 -1.64 3.51 23.30
C GLU A 80 -0.17 3.93 23.31
N ALA A 81 0.67 3.19 22.59
CA ALA A 81 2.08 3.53 22.46
C ALA A 81 2.27 4.87 21.76
N LEU A 82 1.56 5.12 20.67
CA LEU A 82 1.67 6.37 19.92
C LEU A 82 1.17 7.57 20.72
N THR A 83 0.09 7.40 21.48
CA THR A 83 -0.43 8.44 22.39
C THR A 83 0.55 8.73 23.53
N SER A 84 1.08 7.69 24.16
CA SER A 84 2.09 7.81 25.22
C SER A 84 3.38 8.46 24.72
N TYR A 85 3.78 8.16 23.49
CA TYR A 85 4.91 8.79 22.82
C TYR A 85 4.70 10.31 22.67
N CYS A 86 3.52 10.75 22.20
CA CYS A 86 3.21 12.18 22.10
C CYS A 86 3.29 12.89 23.45
N ILE A 87 2.81 12.23 24.52
CA ILE A 87 2.88 12.78 25.89
C ILE A 87 4.35 12.86 26.36
N ALA A 88 5.15 11.84 26.09
CA ALA A 88 6.57 11.80 26.45
C ALA A 88 7.34 12.92 25.75
N ILE A 89 7.18 13.08 24.45
CA ILE A 89 7.82 14.14 23.65
C ILE A 89 7.45 15.52 24.20
N ASN A 90 6.18 15.76 24.55
CA ASN A 90 5.75 17.02 25.13
C ASN A 90 6.42 17.33 26.47
N LYS A 91 6.73 16.32 27.27
CA LYS A 91 7.44 16.48 28.56
C LYS A 91 8.96 16.74 28.37
N PHE A 92 9.56 16.20 27.32
CA PHE A 92 11.00 16.28 27.06
C PHE A 92 11.41 17.40 26.11
N HIS A 93 10.51 18.32 25.76
CA HIS A 93 10.76 19.40 24.79
C HIS A 93 11.92 20.36 25.16
N ASN A 94 12.36 20.37 26.39
CA ASN A 94 13.50 21.19 26.84
C ASN A 94 14.87 20.52 26.62
N LEU A 95 14.91 19.29 26.10
CA LEU A 95 16.15 18.60 25.81
C LEU A 95 16.63 18.98 24.40
N GLN A 96 17.90 19.36 24.28
CA GLN A 96 18.54 19.76 23.02
C GLN A 96 18.71 18.62 22.01
N TYR A 97 17.87 17.61 22.06
CA TYR A 97 17.94 16.46 21.15
C TYR A 97 17.07 16.69 19.92
N SER A 98 17.62 16.33 18.77
CA SER A 98 16.88 16.26 17.51
C SER A 98 15.78 15.21 17.62
N PHE A 99 14.59 15.50 17.07
CA PHE A 99 13.49 14.53 17.03
C PHE A 99 13.88 13.21 16.35
N LYS A 100 14.79 13.28 15.38
CA LYS A 100 15.31 12.12 14.65
C LYS A 100 16.11 11.15 15.55
N GLU A 101 16.69 11.60 16.65
CA GLU A 101 17.50 10.76 17.55
C GLU A 101 16.66 9.85 18.44
N TYR A 102 15.33 10.04 18.47
CA TYR A 102 14.43 9.14 19.19
C TYR A 102 14.15 7.90 18.36
N TYR A 103 14.46 6.74 18.89
CA TYR A 103 14.27 5.43 18.24
C TYR A 103 12.84 5.22 17.69
N THR A 104 11.82 5.67 18.41
CA THR A 104 10.41 5.55 18.02
C THR A 104 10.02 6.45 16.86
N THR A 105 10.80 7.49 16.56
CA THR A 105 10.56 8.36 15.39
C THR A 105 10.66 7.61 14.08
N ASP A 106 11.62 6.70 13.95
CA ASP A 106 11.80 5.90 12.74
C ASP A 106 10.59 4.99 12.47
N GLN A 107 9.94 4.48 13.53
CA GLN A 107 8.72 3.69 13.38
C GLN A 107 7.54 4.55 12.87
N ILE A 108 7.41 5.78 13.35
CA ILE A 108 6.37 6.72 12.86
C ILE A 108 6.63 7.07 11.40
N LEU A 109 7.88 7.35 11.04
CA LEU A 109 8.26 7.63 9.66
C LEU A 109 8.01 6.43 8.74
N LEU A 110 8.27 5.21 9.21
CA LEU A 110 7.98 3.99 8.47
C LEU A 110 6.49 3.91 8.15
N ILE A 111 5.61 4.06 9.14
CA ILE A 111 4.15 4.05 8.96
C ILE A 111 3.71 5.12 7.95
N ILE A 112 4.23 6.34 8.04
CA ILE A 112 3.90 7.42 7.10
C ILE A 112 4.37 7.10 5.68
N ARG A 113 5.57 6.55 5.53
CA ARG A 113 6.13 6.17 4.23
C ARG A 113 5.39 5.01 3.60
N SER A 114 5.05 3.98 4.39
CA SER A 114 4.20 2.87 3.95
C SER A 114 2.83 3.37 3.50
N PHE A 115 2.22 4.29 4.25
CA PHE A 115 0.96 4.91 3.88
C PHE A 115 1.04 5.62 2.52
N LYS A 116 2.03 6.50 2.32
CA LYS A 116 2.25 7.21 1.05
C LYS A 116 2.51 6.25 -0.12
N LEU A 117 3.27 5.17 0.13
CA LEU A 117 3.57 4.16 -0.88
C LEU A 117 2.29 3.47 -1.35
N ILE A 118 1.40 3.11 -0.41
CA ILE A 118 0.13 2.46 -0.73
C ILE A 118 -0.77 3.38 -1.55
N GLU A 119 -0.91 4.64 -1.16
CA GLU A 119 -1.68 5.62 -1.95
C GLU A 119 -1.18 5.72 -3.38
N LYS A 120 0.13 5.90 -3.54
CA LYS A 120 0.74 5.94 -4.87
C LYS A 120 0.49 4.64 -5.65
N ARG A 121 0.52 3.49 -4.98
CA ARG A 121 0.24 2.20 -5.63
C ARG A 121 -1.21 2.08 -6.06
N ILE A 122 -2.17 2.53 -5.25
CA ILE A 122 -3.59 2.57 -5.60
C ILE A 122 -3.80 3.43 -6.85
N ASP A 123 -3.22 4.62 -6.89
CA ASP A 123 -3.37 5.55 -8.02
C ASP A 123 -2.83 4.97 -9.33
N LEU A 124 -1.66 4.34 -9.28
CA LEU A 124 -0.98 3.75 -10.44
C LEU A 124 -1.55 2.39 -10.87
N SER A 125 -2.36 1.75 -10.05
CA SER A 125 -2.89 0.40 -10.32
C SER A 125 -3.87 0.37 -11.50
N LEU A 126 -4.01 -0.79 -12.13
CA LEU A 126 -4.96 -1.05 -13.21
C LEU A 126 -6.35 -1.48 -12.72
N VAL A 127 -6.57 -1.53 -11.41
CA VAL A 127 -7.87 -1.91 -10.84
C VAL A 127 -8.96 -0.92 -11.20
N SER A 128 -10.21 -1.37 -11.18
CA SER A 128 -11.37 -0.55 -11.51
C SER A 128 -11.50 0.68 -10.59
N LYS A 129 -12.19 1.71 -11.07
CA LYS A 129 -12.44 2.93 -10.29
C LYS A 129 -13.14 2.65 -8.96
N ASP A 130 -14.05 1.67 -8.93
CA ASP A 130 -14.78 1.31 -7.71
C ASP A 130 -13.89 0.61 -6.68
N ILE A 131 -12.98 -0.26 -7.14
CA ILE A 131 -11.97 -0.88 -6.28
C ILE A 131 -11.00 0.18 -5.74
N LYS A 132 -10.55 1.14 -6.57
CA LYS A 132 -9.74 2.27 -6.09
C LYS A 132 -10.45 3.08 -5.02
N ARG A 133 -11.74 3.37 -5.21
CA ARG A 133 -12.55 4.09 -4.20
C ARG A 133 -12.60 3.32 -2.88
N LEU A 134 -12.78 2.00 -2.93
CA LEU A 134 -12.80 1.15 -1.74
C LEU A 134 -11.46 1.19 -0.99
N PHE A 135 -10.33 1.08 -1.70
CA PHE A 135 -9.01 1.15 -1.08
C PHE A 135 -8.73 2.54 -0.50
N ASN A 136 -9.07 3.60 -1.23
CA ASN A 136 -8.92 4.98 -0.74
C ASN A 136 -9.80 5.23 0.50
N ALA A 137 -11.02 4.70 0.55
CA ALA A 137 -11.86 4.79 1.74
C ALA A 137 -11.24 4.06 2.94
N LYS A 138 -10.63 2.89 2.74
CA LYS A 138 -9.89 2.19 3.80
C LYS A 138 -8.69 2.99 4.29
N MET A 139 -7.93 3.61 3.39
CA MET A 139 -6.81 4.49 3.74
C MET A 139 -7.27 5.70 4.55
N GLU A 140 -8.38 6.32 4.16
CA GLU A 140 -8.96 7.46 4.87
C GLU A 140 -9.45 7.07 6.28
N ILE A 141 -10.10 5.92 6.42
CA ILE A 141 -10.49 5.37 7.73
C ILE A 141 -9.25 5.12 8.59
N PHE A 142 -8.22 4.50 8.04
CA PHE A 142 -6.98 4.26 8.78
C PHE A 142 -6.36 5.57 9.26
N TYR A 143 -6.26 6.58 8.39
CA TYR A 143 -5.73 7.89 8.74
C TYR A 143 -6.57 8.57 9.83
N SER A 144 -7.87 8.68 9.63
CA SER A 144 -8.78 9.42 10.52
C SER A 144 -8.89 8.78 11.90
N CYS A 145 -8.91 7.44 11.97
CA CYS A 145 -9.08 6.73 13.24
C CYS A 145 -7.76 6.52 14.02
N ARG A 146 -6.60 6.48 13.33
CA ARG A 146 -5.36 6.04 13.95
C ARG A 146 -4.23 7.07 13.92
N LEU A 147 -4.11 7.86 12.86
CA LEU A 147 -2.97 8.75 12.67
C LEU A 147 -3.31 10.22 12.93
N ARG A 148 -4.50 10.66 12.61
CA ARG A 148 -4.89 12.07 12.62
C ARG A 148 -4.61 12.75 13.97
N ASP A 149 -5.14 12.22 15.06
CA ASP A 149 -5.03 12.81 16.37
C ASP A 149 -3.61 12.79 16.94
N PRO A 150 -2.86 11.66 16.88
CA PRO A 150 -1.46 11.65 17.29
C PRO A 150 -0.58 12.59 16.47
N LEU A 151 -0.73 12.61 15.15
CA LEU A 151 0.06 13.51 14.29
C LEU A 151 -0.29 14.98 14.51
N SER A 152 -1.57 15.30 14.79
CA SER A 152 -1.99 16.65 15.18
C SER A 152 -1.28 17.11 16.43
N LYS A 153 -1.22 16.25 17.46
CA LYS A 153 -0.51 16.55 18.70
C LYS A 153 0.99 16.74 18.48
N LEU A 154 1.63 15.88 17.69
CA LEU A 154 3.04 16.03 17.34
C LEU A 154 3.31 17.36 16.63
N CYS A 155 2.51 17.71 15.62
CA CYS A 155 2.66 18.98 14.91
C CYS A 155 2.44 20.21 15.85
N GLN A 156 1.53 20.12 16.80
CA GLN A 156 1.37 21.18 17.82
C GLN A 156 2.64 21.32 18.67
N ILE A 157 3.22 20.20 19.12
CA ILE A 157 4.47 20.20 19.89
C ILE A 157 5.60 20.80 19.06
N PHE A 158 5.76 20.45 17.78
CA PHE A 158 6.78 21.03 16.90
C PHE A 158 6.65 22.54 16.75
N ASN A 159 5.43 23.07 16.72
CA ASN A 159 5.19 24.51 16.60
C ASN A 159 5.38 25.29 17.92
N THR A 160 5.28 24.63 19.06
CA THR A 160 5.40 25.27 20.39
C THR A 160 6.77 25.13 21.01
N THR A 161 7.59 24.26 20.48
CA THR A 161 8.92 23.97 20.99
C THR A 161 9.99 24.36 19.96
N GLU A 162 11.13 24.87 20.43
CA GLU A 162 12.32 25.08 19.59
C GLU A 162 13.00 23.74 19.25
N PHE A 163 12.21 22.75 18.83
CA PHE A 163 12.82 21.57 18.20
C PHE A 163 13.57 22.03 16.97
N LEU A 164 14.84 21.74 16.92
CA LEU A 164 15.62 21.90 15.71
C LEU A 164 14.85 21.20 14.58
N THR A 165 14.45 21.98 13.58
CA THR A 165 13.74 21.49 12.40
C THR A 165 14.63 20.48 11.70
N ASP A 166 14.41 19.21 12.01
CA ASP A 166 15.10 18.13 11.32
C ASP A 166 14.24 17.59 10.15
N SER A 167 14.82 16.71 9.37
CA SER A 167 14.13 16.11 8.22
C SER A 167 12.90 15.30 8.62
N ALA A 168 12.88 14.74 9.84
CA ALA A 168 11.80 13.90 10.34
C ALA A 168 10.57 14.74 10.72
N THR A 169 10.76 15.83 11.46
CA THR A 169 9.67 16.77 11.79
C THR A 169 9.04 17.33 10.53
N SER A 170 9.87 17.79 9.58
CA SER A 170 9.41 18.31 8.29
C SER A 170 8.62 17.28 7.47
N GLU A 171 9.00 16.00 7.49
CA GLU A 171 8.28 14.93 6.79
C GLU A 171 6.90 14.66 7.40
N ILE A 172 6.82 14.66 8.74
CA ILE A 172 5.57 14.47 9.48
C ILE A 172 4.62 15.64 9.25
N GLU A 173 5.11 16.88 9.37
CA GLU A 173 4.32 18.08 9.14
C GLU A 173 3.78 18.16 7.71
N LYS A 174 4.61 17.91 6.71
CA LYS A 174 4.18 17.86 5.30
C LYS A 174 3.09 16.83 5.08
N PHE A 175 3.23 15.65 5.67
CA PHE A 175 2.22 14.60 5.57
C PHE A 175 0.91 15.03 6.22
N TYR A 176 0.95 15.52 7.47
CA TYR A 176 -0.24 15.97 8.19
C TYR A 176 -0.94 17.13 7.47
N ASN A 177 -0.19 18.17 7.05
CA ASN A 177 -0.74 19.34 6.38
C ASN A 177 -1.33 19.03 4.99
N SER A 178 -0.78 18.05 4.27
CA SER A 178 -1.36 17.60 2.99
C SER A 178 -2.76 16.99 3.13
N ARG A 179 -3.16 16.60 4.36
CA ARG A 179 -4.45 15.98 4.68
C ARG A 179 -5.38 16.85 5.52
N LYS A 180 -4.95 18.05 5.83
CA LYS A 180 -5.75 19.07 6.51
C LYS A 180 -6.66 19.73 5.47
N LYS A 181 -7.73 19.00 5.07
CA LYS A 181 -8.81 19.55 4.24
C LYS A 181 -10.06 19.72 5.06
#